data_fe92950b3c72691894534341a4a0b6a2
#
_entry.id   fe92950b3c72691894534341a4a0b6a2
#
_cell.length_a   1.000
_cell.length_b   1.000
_cell.length_c   1.000
_cell.angle_alpha   90.00
_cell.angle_beta   90.00
_cell.angle_gamma   90.00
#
_symmetry.space_group_name_H-M   'P 1'
#
loop_
_entity.id
_entity.type
_entity.pdbx_description
1 polymer ?
#
loop_
_entity_poly.entity_id
_entity_poly.type
_entity_poly.pdbx_seq_one_letter_code
_entity_poly.pdbx_strand_id
1 'polypeptide(L)'
;MDKRIVYIVILMIILSFSKTPDMKKESVYNVSRLKVPMKIDANWDKPQWQNIKTLDINNFMGEIPGFRPVAHAKMMYDKDNIYVIFRVQDRYVRCIAEKFNDRVYEDACVEFFFSPDANLPLRYFNLEVNCGGTPLMRYNIIPRKEFSMLEKEDFEKLEIAHSLPKIVDPEITEPVTWTVEYRIPLALLKKFSNITHPEPGVSWRANFYKIAEKGSNVHFITWSVVEVEKPDFHQPRFFGELKFQ
;
A
#
# COMPACT_ATOMS: atom_id res chain seq x y z
N MET A 1 -75.96 18.30 36.33
CA MET A 1 -74.75 17.58 36.74
C MET A 1 -73.93 17.25 35.49
N ASP A 2 -73.02 18.16 35.13
CA ASP A 2 -72.15 17.98 33.92
C ASP A 2 -70.88 17.27 34.30
N LYS A 3 -70.65 16.10 33.69
CA LYS A 3 -69.43 15.36 33.81
C LYS A 3 -68.51 15.78 32.65
N ARG A 4 -67.52 16.64 32.93
CA ARG A 4 -66.43 16.94 32.00
C ARG A 4 -65.39 15.81 32.01
N ILE A 5 -65.25 15.11 30.91
CA ILE A 5 -64.22 14.12 30.70
C ILE A 5 -62.94 14.85 30.20
N VAL A 6 -61.88 14.81 31.00
CA VAL A 6 -60.56 15.37 30.62
C VAL A 6 -59.78 14.28 29.93
N TYR A 7 -59.46 14.44 28.62
CA TYR A 7 -58.53 13.58 27.88
C TYR A 7 -57.12 14.07 28.13
N ILE A 8 -56.32 13.26 28.81
CA ILE A 8 -54.86 13.46 28.90
C ILE A 8 -54.20 12.81 27.67
N VAL A 9 -53.71 13.65 26.75
CA VAL A 9 -52.89 13.17 25.62
C VAL A 9 -51.44 13.05 26.08
N ILE A 10 -50.98 11.83 26.28
CA ILE A 10 -49.56 11.55 26.57
C ILE A 10 -48.79 11.58 25.24
N LEU A 11 -48.02 12.62 25.02
CA LEU A 11 -47.12 12.75 23.86
C LEU A 11 -45.86 11.94 24.16
N MET A 12 -45.75 10.72 23.60
CA MET A 12 -44.51 9.95 23.62
C MET A 12 -43.51 10.57 22.64
N ILE A 13 -42.49 11.26 23.16
CA ILE A 13 -41.33 11.70 22.37
C ILE A 13 -40.43 10.48 22.18
N ILE A 14 -40.45 9.89 20.99
CA ILE A 14 -39.49 8.86 20.58
C ILE A 14 -38.19 9.57 20.25
N LEU A 15 -37.23 9.58 21.16
CA LEU A 15 -35.86 9.96 20.90
C LEU A 15 -35.20 8.86 20.03
N SER A 16 -35.22 9.07 18.73
CA SER A 16 -34.40 8.28 17.84
C SER A 16 -32.92 8.68 18.01
N PHE A 17 -32.19 7.88 18.77
CA PHE A 17 -30.70 7.95 18.76
C PHE A 17 -30.23 7.55 17.37
N SER A 18 -29.97 8.50 16.51
CA SER A 18 -29.17 8.26 15.32
C SER A 18 -27.76 7.92 15.80
N LYS A 19 -27.34 6.65 15.63
CA LYS A 19 -25.93 6.29 15.75
C LYS A 19 -25.16 7.13 14.73
N THR A 20 -24.37 8.09 15.22
CA THR A 20 -23.34 8.71 14.40
C THR A 20 -22.50 7.58 13.80
N PRO A 21 -22.30 7.55 12.48
CA PRO A 21 -21.41 6.56 11.89
C PRO A 21 -20.04 6.70 12.56
N ASP A 22 -19.52 5.59 13.08
CA ASP A 22 -18.19 5.51 13.65
C ASP A 22 -17.21 6.04 12.57
N MET A 23 -16.65 7.22 12.79
CA MET A 23 -15.66 7.79 11.86
C MET A 23 -14.47 6.87 11.88
N LYS A 24 -14.36 6.01 10.87
CA LYS A 24 -13.26 5.07 10.71
C LYS A 24 -11.95 5.85 10.72
N LYS A 25 -11.08 5.53 11.68
CA LYS A 25 -9.82 6.23 11.85
C LYS A 25 -9.01 6.09 10.57
N GLU A 26 -8.75 7.20 9.90
CA GLU A 26 -7.92 7.22 8.69
C GLU A 26 -6.53 6.65 9.00
N SER A 27 -6.02 5.79 8.14
CA SER A 27 -4.67 5.25 8.28
C SER A 27 -3.65 6.35 8.02
N VAL A 28 -2.81 6.67 9.01
CA VAL A 28 -1.79 7.72 8.92
C VAL A 28 -0.42 7.14 9.23
N TYR A 29 0.56 7.45 8.39
CA TYR A 29 1.95 7.07 8.57
C TYR A 29 2.86 8.30 8.46
N ASN A 30 3.70 8.51 9.48
CA ASN A 30 4.70 9.59 9.49
C ASN A 30 5.96 9.12 8.77
N VAL A 31 6.32 9.79 7.69
CA VAL A 31 7.49 9.49 6.87
C VAL A 31 8.67 10.31 7.33
N SER A 32 9.68 9.65 7.86
CA SER A 32 10.90 10.31 8.36
C SER A 32 11.86 10.67 7.24
N ARG A 33 12.59 11.78 7.43
CA ARG A 33 13.63 12.19 6.49
C ARG A 33 14.91 11.38 6.69
N LEU A 34 15.45 10.82 5.62
CA LEU A 34 16.76 10.18 5.59
C LEU A 34 17.86 11.26 5.67
N LYS A 35 18.77 11.12 6.64
CA LYS A 35 19.81 12.12 6.92
C LYS A 35 21.20 11.73 6.39
N VAL A 36 21.38 10.45 6.06
CA VAL A 36 22.68 9.89 5.62
C VAL A 36 22.45 9.00 4.39
N PRO A 37 23.42 8.88 3.50
CA PRO A 37 23.30 7.97 2.35
C PRO A 37 22.92 6.56 2.77
N MET A 38 22.10 5.88 1.96
CA MET A 38 21.66 4.52 2.20
C MET A 38 21.87 3.67 0.96
N LYS A 39 22.54 2.53 1.12
CA LYS A 39 22.64 1.50 0.09
C LYS A 39 21.31 0.73 0.05
N ILE A 40 20.83 0.42 -1.14
CA ILE A 40 19.68 -0.46 -1.35
C ILE A 40 20.19 -1.90 -1.46
N ASP A 41 19.92 -2.72 -0.43
CA ASP A 41 20.47 -4.07 -0.28
C ASP A 41 19.50 -5.07 0.38
N ALA A 42 18.23 -4.66 0.52
CA ALA A 42 17.15 -5.43 1.14
C ALA A 42 17.42 -5.85 2.60
N ASN A 43 18.36 -5.19 3.29
CA ASN A 43 18.63 -5.45 4.70
C ASN A 43 17.68 -4.63 5.59
N TRP A 44 16.66 -5.29 6.14
CA TRP A 44 15.66 -4.69 7.03
C TRP A 44 16.26 -4.11 8.32
N ASP A 45 17.35 -4.71 8.81
CA ASP A 45 17.96 -4.42 10.11
C ASP A 45 19.14 -3.44 10.01
N LYS A 46 19.39 -2.84 8.82
CA LYS A 46 20.43 -1.82 8.69
C LYS A 46 20.14 -0.56 9.53
N PRO A 47 21.16 0.19 9.99
CA PRO A 47 20.99 1.30 10.91
C PRO A 47 19.95 2.35 10.50
N GLN A 48 19.84 2.65 9.20
CA GLN A 48 18.91 3.65 8.68
C GLN A 48 17.45 3.26 8.94
N TRP A 49 17.12 1.96 8.95
CA TRP A 49 15.77 1.46 9.18
C TRP A 49 15.42 1.17 10.64
N GLN A 50 16.40 1.12 11.57
CA GLN A 50 16.18 0.67 12.96
C GLN A 50 15.15 1.51 13.72
N ASN A 51 15.22 2.84 13.58
CA ASN A 51 14.33 3.76 14.31
C ASN A 51 13.11 4.19 13.49
N ILE A 52 12.88 3.60 12.33
CA ILE A 52 11.73 3.92 11.50
C ILE A 52 10.55 3.06 11.94
N LYS A 53 9.43 3.73 12.24
CA LYS A 53 8.20 3.07 12.64
C LYS A 53 7.75 2.09 11.56
N THR A 54 7.45 0.87 11.96
CA THR A 54 6.88 -0.14 11.09
C THR A 54 5.42 0.17 10.80
N LEU A 55 5.02 -0.05 9.55
CA LEU A 55 3.66 0.00 9.05
C LEU A 55 3.17 -1.44 8.86
N ASP A 56 2.04 -1.79 9.45
CA ASP A 56 1.48 -3.14 9.38
C ASP A 56 0.49 -3.25 8.22
N ILE A 57 0.71 -4.21 7.33
CA ILE A 57 -0.17 -4.54 6.21
C ILE A 57 -0.96 -5.77 6.64
N ASN A 58 -2.17 -5.56 7.23
CA ASN A 58 -2.88 -6.59 7.98
C ASN A 58 -4.39 -6.64 7.73
N ASN A 59 -4.93 -5.83 6.81
CA ASN A 59 -6.35 -5.87 6.47
C ASN A 59 -6.56 -6.80 5.27
N PHE A 60 -7.10 -7.99 5.52
CA PHE A 60 -7.40 -8.96 4.46
C PHE A 60 -8.65 -8.57 3.68
N MET A 61 -8.61 -8.74 2.36
CA MET A 61 -9.73 -8.57 1.45
C MET A 61 -10.18 -9.92 0.91
N GLY A 62 -11.49 -10.10 0.72
CA GLY A 62 -12.06 -11.33 0.20
C GLY A 62 -11.94 -12.51 1.17
N GLU A 63 -11.65 -13.69 0.65
CA GLU A 63 -11.52 -14.91 1.43
C GLU A 63 -10.22 -14.89 2.26
N ILE A 64 -10.32 -15.30 3.52
CA ILE A 64 -9.15 -15.39 4.40
C ILE A 64 -8.36 -16.65 4.05
N PRO A 65 -7.07 -16.53 3.70
CA PRO A 65 -6.26 -17.68 3.30
C PRO A 65 -5.97 -18.62 4.47
N GLY A 66 -5.65 -19.88 4.16
CA GLY A 66 -5.28 -20.88 5.16
C GLY A 66 -4.03 -20.52 5.96
N PHE A 67 -3.03 -19.94 5.31
CA PHE A 67 -1.89 -19.30 5.97
C PHE A 67 -2.01 -17.77 5.82
N ARG A 68 -1.85 -17.04 6.93
CA ARG A 68 -1.92 -15.57 6.94
C ARG A 68 -0.51 -14.99 6.95
N PRO A 69 -0.02 -14.45 5.82
CA PRO A 69 1.25 -13.75 5.80
C PRO A 69 1.28 -12.56 6.77
N VAL A 70 2.45 -12.32 7.38
CA VAL A 70 2.69 -11.12 8.18
C VAL A 70 3.56 -10.18 7.36
N ALA A 71 2.98 -9.07 6.93
CA ALA A 71 3.64 -8.12 6.05
C ALA A 71 3.80 -6.76 6.73
N HIS A 72 5.00 -6.22 6.62
CA HIS A 72 5.38 -4.93 7.17
C HIS A 72 6.07 -4.09 6.11
N ALA A 73 5.96 -2.76 6.24
CA ALA A 73 6.73 -1.82 5.44
C ALA A 73 7.34 -0.73 6.33
N LYS A 74 8.39 -0.10 5.82
CA LYS A 74 8.95 1.16 6.33
C LYS A 74 9.21 2.09 5.16
N MET A 75 9.09 3.40 5.40
CA MET A 75 9.30 4.40 4.38
C MET A 75 10.10 5.58 4.93
N MET A 76 11.00 6.09 4.10
CA MET A 76 11.75 7.33 4.31
C MET A 76 11.79 8.13 3.02
N TYR A 77 12.24 9.37 3.12
CA TYR A 77 12.50 10.24 1.98
C TYR A 77 13.75 11.09 2.19
N ASP A 78 14.33 11.56 1.12
CA ASP A 78 15.31 12.65 1.14
C ASP A 78 14.88 13.76 0.14
N LYS A 79 15.79 14.66 -0.18
CA LYS A 79 15.53 15.75 -1.12
C LYS A 79 15.14 15.25 -2.51
N ASP A 80 15.64 14.12 -2.94
CA ASP A 80 15.57 13.67 -4.32
C ASP A 80 14.87 12.32 -4.50
N ASN A 81 14.63 11.58 -3.41
CA ASN A 81 14.17 10.19 -3.49
C ASN A 81 13.15 9.83 -2.41
N ILE A 82 12.37 8.79 -2.71
CA ILE A 82 11.57 8.00 -1.77
C ILE A 82 12.23 6.64 -1.60
N TYR A 83 12.25 6.13 -0.37
CA TYR A 83 12.80 4.84 0.01
C TYR A 83 11.72 4.01 0.69
N VAL A 84 11.55 2.77 0.25
CA VAL A 84 10.60 1.83 0.86
C VAL A 84 11.28 0.49 1.02
N ILE A 85 11.05 -0.15 2.17
CA ILE A 85 11.41 -1.54 2.40
C ILE A 85 10.20 -2.31 2.92
N PHE A 86 10.02 -3.52 2.40
CA PHE A 86 9.04 -4.49 2.89
C PHE A 86 9.75 -5.68 3.52
N ARG A 87 9.12 -6.25 4.55
CA ARG A 87 9.49 -7.53 5.15
C ARG A 87 8.24 -8.38 5.29
N VAL A 88 8.27 -9.57 4.74
CA VAL A 88 7.14 -10.49 4.75
C VAL A 88 7.55 -11.83 5.35
N GLN A 89 6.85 -12.26 6.39
CA GLN A 89 6.88 -13.63 6.87
C GLN A 89 5.77 -14.38 6.14
N ASP A 90 6.15 -15.32 5.29
CA ASP A 90 5.27 -15.93 4.31
C ASP A 90 5.43 -17.44 4.26
N ARG A 91 4.54 -18.08 3.53
CA ARG A 91 4.57 -19.47 3.16
C ARG A 91 3.89 -19.63 1.80
N TYR A 92 4.26 -20.63 1.03
CA TYR A 92 3.79 -20.82 -0.35
C TYR A 92 4.24 -19.67 -1.26
N VAL A 93 5.55 -19.39 -1.23
CA VAL A 93 6.15 -18.29 -1.99
C VAL A 93 6.59 -18.79 -3.36
N ARG A 94 6.05 -18.18 -4.40
CA ARG A 94 6.40 -18.43 -5.80
C ARG A 94 6.69 -17.12 -6.52
N CYS A 95 7.64 -17.15 -7.46
CA CYS A 95 8.03 -15.98 -8.25
C CYS A 95 8.58 -16.43 -9.60
N ILE A 96 7.90 -16.10 -10.68
CA ILE A 96 8.26 -16.50 -12.05
C ILE A 96 8.26 -15.35 -13.07
N ALA A 97 7.66 -14.21 -12.74
CA ALA A 97 7.69 -13.04 -13.60
C ALA A 97 9.09 -12.41 -13.62
N GLU A 98 9.69 -12.26 -14.80
CA GLU A 98 11.08 -11.84 -14.96
C GLU A 98 11.27 -10.51 -15.68
N LYS A 99 10.28 -10.08 -16.47
CA LYS A 99 10.36 -8.88 -17.29
C LYS A 99 9.65 -7.71 -16.62
N PHE A 100 10.14 -6.51 -16.88
CA PHE A 100 9.44 -5.29 -16.47
C PHE A 100 7.99 -5.30 -16.98
N ASN A 101 7.06 -4.93 -16.11
CA ASN A 101 5.63 -4.90 -16.39
C ASN A 101 4.98 -6.28 -16.65
N ASP A 102 5.65 -7.39 -16.35
CA ASP A 102 4.99 -8.70 -16.28
C ASP A 102 3.92 -8.71 -15.17
N ARG A 103 3.14 -9.77 -15.08
CA ARG A 103 2.08 -9.95 -14.08
C ARG A 103 2.66 -10.32 -12.72
N VAL A 104 3.47 -9.44 -12.14
CA VAL A 104 4.16 -9.66 -10.86
C VAL A 104 3.19 -9.87 -9.69
N TYR A 105 1.95 -9.39 -9.79
CA TYR A 105 0.88 -9.60 -8.81
C TYR A 105 0.35 -11.04 -8.77
N GLU A 106 0.63 -11.85 -9.79
CA GLU A 106 0.35 -13.29 -9.77
C GLU A 106 1.36 -14.06 -8.89
N ASP A 107 2.56 -13.50 -8.66
CA ASP A 107 3.60 -13.99 -7.77
C ASP A 107 3.39 -13.54 -6.32
N ALA A 108 4.25 -13.99 -5.40
CA ALA A 108 4.39 -13.36 -4.09
C ALA A 108 4.92 -11.94 -4.26
N CYS A 109 4.05 -10.94 -4.09
CA CYS A 109 4.32 -9.55 -4.46
C CYS A 109 3.99 -8.59 -3.32
N VAL A 110 4.69 -7.46 -3.26
CA VAL A 110 4.40 -6.30 -2.43
C VAL A 110 4.21 -5.07 -3.29
N GLU A 111 3.30 -4.18 -2.88
CA GLU A 111 2.92 -3.06 -3.72
C GLU A 111 2.81 -1.77 -2.92
N PHE A 112 3.18 -0.67 -3.55
CA PHE A 112 3.04 0.69 -3.03
C PHE A 112 2.32 1.55 -4.06
N PHE A 113 1.07 1.93 -3.73
CA PHE A 113 0.27 2.84 -4.56
C PHE A 113 0.23 4.19 -3.89
N PHE A 114 0.53 5.26 -4.62
CA PHE A 114 0.63 6.60 -4.03
C PHE A 114 0.26 7.72 -5.00
N SER A 115 -0.38 8.75 -4.46
CA SER A 115 -0.80 9.97 -5.15
C SER A 115 0.09 11.13 -4.67
N PRO A 116 1.10 11.52 -5.44
CA PRO A 116 2.04 12.57 -5.03
C PRO A 116 1.57 13.98 -5.40
N ASP A 117 0.51 14.13 -6.19
CA ASP A 117 -0.07 15.41 -6.55
C ASP A 117 -1.28 15.72 -5.65
N ALA A 118 -1.14 16.71 -4.76
CA ALA A 118 -2.21 17.13 -3.86
C ALA A 118 -3.45 17.66 -4.59
N ASN A 119 -3.32 18.15 -5.85
CA ASN A 119 -4.41 18.65 -6.66
C ASN A 119 -5.17 17.53 -7.40
N LEU A 120 -4.56 16.34 -7.53
CA LEU A 120 -5.09 15.20 -8.26
C LEU A 120 -5.04 13.92 -7.40
N PRO A 121 -5.70 13.90 -6.22
CA PRO A 121 -5.54 12.83 -5.22
C PRO A 121 -6.05 11.46 -5.65
N LEU A 122 -6.78 11.36 -6.76
CA LEU A 122 -7.26 10.10 -7.33
C LEU A 122 -6.39 9.57 -8.47
N ARG A 123 -5.41 10.36 -8.94
CA ARG A 123 -4.37 9.89 -9.87
C ARG A 123 -3.19 9.39 -9.04
N TYR A 124 -2.62 8.25 -9.43
CA TYR A 124 -1.62 7.60 -8.59
C TYR A 124 -0.65 6.76 -9.39
N PHE A 125 0.52 6.57 -8.83
CA PHE A 125 1.45 5.52 -9.24
C PHE A 125 1.12 4.22 -8.52
N ASN A 126 1.18 3.09 -9.20
CA ASN A 126 1.31 1.78 -8.59
C ASN A 126 2.69 1.21 -8.92
N LEU A 127 3.47 0.93 -7.90
CA LEU A 127 4.71 0.15 -8.00
C LEU A 127 4.47 -1.19 -7.32
N GLU A 128 4.54 -2.25 -8.09
CA GLU A 128 4.37 -3.63 -7.69
C GLU A 128 5.70 -4.35 -7.90
N VAL A 129 6.23 -5.03 -6.88
CA VAL A 129 7.50 -5.73 -6.97
C VAL A 129 7.33 -7.11 -6.38
N ASN A 130 7.59 -8.16 -7.19
CA ASN A 130 7.56 -9.52 -6.69
C ASN A 130 8.77 -9.83 -5.79
N CYS A 131 8.74 -10.94 -5.07
CA CYS A 131 9.79 -11.31 -4.13
C CYS A 131 11.17 -11.55 -4.78
N GLY A 132 11.22 -11.71 -6.09
CA GLY A 132 12.43 -11.81 -6.92
C GLY A 132 12.90 -10.47 -7.50
N GLY A 133 12.26 -9.34 -7.12
CA GLY A 133 12.70 -8.00 -7.49
C GLY A 133 12.28 -7.53 -8.88
N THR A 134 11.35 -8.22 -9.55
CA THR A 134 10.81 -7.78 -10.84
C THR A 134 9.71 -6.74 -10.62
N PRO A 135 9.82 -5.52 -11.20
CA PRO A 135 8.83 -4.47 -11.02
C PRO A 135 7.80 -4.40 -12.16
N LEU A 136 6.59 -3.96 -11.79
CA LEU A 136 5.60 -3.35 -12.65
C LEU A 136 5.31 -1.96 -12.11
N MET A 137 5.26 -0.95 -12.98
CA MET A 137 4.88 0.41 -12.56
C MET A 137 4.06 1.14 -13.60
N ARG A 138 2.99 1.80 -13.15
CA ARG A 138 2.09 2.63 -13.97
C ARG A 138 1.79 3.94 -13.28
N TYR A 139 1.51 4.97 -14.07
CA TYR A 139 0.81 6.16 -13.61
C TYR A 139 -0.64 6.09 -14.07
N ASN A 140 -1.57 5.99 -13.13
CA ASN A 140 -3.00 5.83 -13.37
C ASN A 140 -3.70 7.20 -13.35
N ILE A 141 -4.35 7.54 -14.45
CA ILE A 141 -5.18 8.74 -14.63
C ILE A 141 -6.61 8.39 -14.25
N ILE A 142 -7.13 7.30 -14.79
CA ILE A 142 -8.42 6.70 -14.41
C ILE A 142 -8.16 5.23 -14.06
N PRO A 143 -8.43 4.81 -12.82
CA PRO A 143 -8.17 3.44 -12.39
C PRO A 143 -8.63 2.40 -13.40
N ARG A 144 -7.75 1.46 -13.79
CA ARG A 144 -7.98 0.36 -14.75
C ARG A 144 -8.41 0.76 -16.17
N LYS A 145 -8.58 2.06 -16.50
CA LYS A 145 -9.07 2.53 -17.82
C LYS A 145 -8.05 3.35 -18.57
N GLU A 146 -7.38 4.28 -17.89
CA GLU A 146 -6.42 5.18 -18.51
C GLU A 146 -5.17 5.28 -17.66
N PHE A 147 -4.03 4.88 -18.20
CA PHE A 147 -2.76 4.86 -17.51
C PHE A 147 -1.59 4.94 -18.49
N SER A 148 -0.45 5.38 -18.00
CA SER A 148 0.84 5.29 -18.69
C SER A 148 1.71 4.23 -18.03
N MET A 149 2.25 3.30 -18.82
CA MET A 149 3.26 2.35 -18.35
C MET A 149 4.62 3.04 -18.30
N LEU A 150 5.45 2.66 -17.33
CA LEU A 150 6.86 3.03 -17.36
C LEU A 150 7.59 2.19 -18.41
N GLU A 151 8.54 2.83 -19.10
CA GLU A 151 9.40 2.19 -20.10
C GLU A 151 10.64 1.60 -19.43
N LYS A 152 11.42 0.80 -20.17
CA LYS A 152 12.64 0.15 -19.67
C LYS A 152 13.61 1.18 -19.06
N GLU A 153 13.84 2.29 -19.74
CA GLU A 153 14.74 3.36 -19.31
C GLU A 153 14.30 4.08 -18.04
N ASP A 154 13.02 3.97 -17.70
CA ASP A 154 12.46 4.47 -16.44
C ASP A 154 12.74 3.51 -15.30
N PHE A 155 12.60 2.21 -15.54
CA PHE A 155 12.96 1.18 -14.55
C PHE A 155 14.44 1.17 -14.20
N GLU A 156 15.32 1.48 -15.15
CA GLU A 156 16.77 1.60 -14.93
C GLU A 156 17.14 2.74 -13.95
N LYS A 157 16.23 3.67 -13.68
CA LYS A 157 16.40 4.74 -12.66
C LYS A 157 15.99 4.29 -11.27
N LEU A 158 15.18 3.25 -11.16
CA LEU A 158 14.86 2.63 -9.87
C LEU A 158 16.06 1.82 -9.39
N GLU A 159 16.25 1.80 -8.09
CA GLU A 159 17.18 0.87 -7.45
C GLU A 159 16.36 -0.11 -6.63
N ILE A 160 16.46 -1.40 -6.92
CA ILE A 160 15.65 -2.45 -6.29
C ILE A 160 16.60 -3.56 -5.81
N ALA A 161 16.42 -3.99 -4.56
CA ALA A 161 17.08 -5.13 -3.97
C ALA A 161 16.05 -6.08 -3.36
N HIS A 162 16.38 -7.37 -3.33
CA HIS A 162 15.53 -8.42 -2.82
C HIS A 162 16.35 -9.53 -2.15
N SER A 163 15.76 -10.24 -1.19
CA SER A 163 16.48 -11.26 -0.42
C SER A 163 16.35 -12.69 -0.97
N LEU A 164 15.31 -12.97 -1.77
CA LEU A 164 15.14 -14.26 -2.43
C LEU A 164 15.77 -14.27 -3.83
N PRO A 165 16.02 -15.43 -4.43
CA PRO A 165 16.41 -15.52 -5.83
C PRO A 165 15.41 -14.84 -6.76
N LYS A 166 15.87 -14.41 -7.95
CA LYS A 166 15.00 -13.77 -8.95
C LYS A 166 13.84 -14.67 -9.37
N ILE A 167 14.08 -15.97 -9.44
CA ILE A 167 13.07 -16.99 -9.71
C ILE A 167 12.95 -17.90 -8.48
N VAL A 168 11.74 -18.15 -8.08
CA VAL A 168 11.34 -19.09 -7.01
C VAL A 168 10.32 -20.06 -7.61
N ASP A 169 10.82 -21.10 -8.23
CA ASP A 169 10.07 -22.20 -8.82
C ASP A 169 10.89 -23.48 -8.67
N PRO A 170 10.40 -24.52 -7.97
CA PRO A 170 9.06 -24.67 -7.43
C PRO A 170 8.74 -23.73 -6.24
N GLU A 171 7.44 -23.62 -5.93
CA GLU A 171 6.92 -22.84 -4.79
C GLU A 171 7.57 -23.29 -3.47
N ILE A 172 8.04 -22.34 -2.66
CA ILE A 172 8.53 -22.62 -1.31
C ILE A 172 7.31 -22.87 -0.42
N THR A 173 7.15 -24.08 0.10
CA THR A 173 6.02 -24.47 0.95
C THR A 173 6.29 -24.34 2.43
N GLU A 174 7.54 -24.10 2.84
CA GLU A 174 7.95 -23.89 4.22
C GLU A 174 7.88 -22.40 4.61
N PRO A 175 7.77 -22.10 5.91
CA PRO A 175 7.84 -20.72 6.38
C PRO A 175 9.16 -20.05 5.96
N VAL A 176 9.07 -18.87 5.34
CA VAL A 176 10.21 -18.09 4.90
C VAL A 176 9.97 -16.60 5.18
N THR A 177 11.02 -15.87 5.51
CA THR A 177 10.99 -14.41 5.59
C THR A 177 11.75 -13.83 4.41
N TRP A 178 11.13 -12.92 3.70
CA TRP A 178 11.75 -12.24 2.58
C TRP A 178 11.57 -10.73 2.64
N THR A 179 12.45 -10.02 1.96
CA THR A 179 12.46 -8.55 1.91
C THR A 179 12.61 -8.06 0.47
N VAL A 180 11.99 -6.92 0.21
CA VAL A 180 12.19 -6.11 -1.01
C VAL A 180 12.41 -4.68 -0.56
N GLU A 181 13.45 -4.04 -1.09
CA GLU A 181 13.78 -2.65 -0.84
C GLU A 181 13.99 -1.92 -2.14
N TYR A 182 13.53 -0.66 -2.21
CA TYR A 182 13.76 0.14 -3.39
C TYR A 182 13.86 1.64 -3.10
N ARG A 183 14.49 2.33 -4.03
CA ARG A 183 14.60 3.78 -4.12
C ARG A 183 13.92 4.27 -5.39
N ILE A 184 13.03 5.26 -5.24
CA ILE A 184 12.31 5.92 -6.33
C ILE A 184 12.78 7.36 -6.44
N PRO A 185 13.47 7.77 -7.52
CA PRO A 185 13.82 9.17 -7.75
C PRO A 185 12.58 10.03 -7.98
N LEU A 186 12.47 11.17 -7.29
CA LEU A 186 11.37 12.13 -7.51
C LEU A 186 11.38 12.69 -8.93
N ALA A 187 12.56 12.80 -9.56
CA ALA A 187 12.70 13.21 -10.94
C ALA A 187 12.01 12.25 -11.93
N LEU A 188 11.97 10.95 -11.61
CA LEU A 188 11.24 9.96 -12.41
C LEU A 188 9.73 10.23 -12.37
N LEU A 189 9.18 10.51 -11.20
CA LEU A 189 7.74 10.76 -11.03
C LEU A 189 7.30 12.01 -11.76
N LYS A 190 8.15 13.06 -11.80
CA LYS A 190 7.90 14.33 -12.50
C LYS A 190 7.75 14.17 -14.01
N LYS A 191 8.23 13.07 -14.61
CA LYS A 191 8.01 12.77 -16.03
C LYS A 191 6.52 12.51 -16.34
N PHE A 192 5.76 12.01 -15.38
CA PHE A 192 4.37 11.55 -15.56
C PHE A 192 3.36 12.48 -14.92
N SER A 193 3.71 13.16 -13.84
CA SER A 193 2.80 13.99 -13.04
C SER A 193 3.53 15.16 -12.40
N ASN A 194 2.78 16.23 -12.11
CA ASN A 194 3.22 17.15 -11.08
C ASN A 194 3.30 16.40 -9.76
N ILE A 195 4.29 16.72 -8.95
CA ILE A 195 4.38 16.16 -7.59
C ILE A 195 4.46 17.31 -6.58
N THR A 196 3.71 17.19 -5.50
CA THR A 196 3.93 18.00 -4.31
C THR A 196 5.20 17.49 -3.67
N HIS A 197 6.26 18.30 -3.68
CA HIS A 197 7.58 17.86 -3.20
C HIS A 197 7.52 17.44 -1.73
N PRO A 198 8.03 16.26 -1.35
CA PRO A 198 8.00 15.80 0.03
C PRO A 198 8.92 16.67 0.90
N GLU A 199 8.33 17.33 1.88
CA GLU A 199 8.99 18.15 2.89
C GLU A 199 8.15 18.18 4.17
N PRO A 200 8.70 18.59 5.33
CA PRO A 200 7.93 18.65 6.57
C PRO A 200 6.61 19.43 6.41
N GLY A 201 5.51 18.79 6.82
CA GLY A 201 4.16 19.37 6.72
C GLY A 201 3.41 19.01 5.43
N VAL A 202 4.05 18.45 4.42
CA VAL A 202 3.40 17.91 3.22
C VAL A 202 2.81 16.55 3.50
N SER A 203 1.69 16.22 2.83
CA SER A 203 1.08 14.89 2.86
C SER A 203 0.85 14.37 1.44
N TRP A 204 1.06 13.06 1.27
CA TRP A 204 0.60 12.31 0.11
C TRP A 204 -0.47 11.31 0.54
N ARG A 205 -1.27 10.86 -0.43
CA ARG A 205 -2.19 9.74 -0.23
C ARG A 205 -1.54 8.46 -0.74
N ALA A 206 -1.71 7.34 0.01
CA ALA A 206 -1.09 6.08 -0.38
C ALA A 206 -1.78 4.86 0.24
N ASN A 207 -1.47 3.69 -0.32
CA ASN A 207 -1.70 2.42 0.35
C ASN A 207 -0.54 1.45 0.07
N PHE A 208 -0.35 0.49 0.96
CA PHE A 208 0.64 -0.57 0.87
C PHE A 208 -0.08 -1.91 0.86
N TYR A 209 0.42 -2.84 0.06
CA TYR A 209 -0.26 -4.11 -0.16
C TYR A 209 0.71 -5.28 -0.15
N LYS A 210 0.17 -6.46 0.17
CA LYS A 210 0.76 -7.76 -0.04
C LYS A 210 -0.23 -8.62 -0.79
N ILE A 211 0.23 -9.27 -1.84
CA ILE A 211 -0.62 -10.06 -2.74
C ILE A 211 0.10 -11.35 -3.17
N ALA A 212 -0.68 -12.35 -3.51
CA ALA A 212 -0.37 -13.45 -4.40
C ALA A 212 -1.68 -13.88 -5.07
N GLU A 213 -1.88 -13.55 -6.35
CA GLU A 213 -3.10 -13.95 -7.07
C GLU A 213 -3.06 -15.42 -7.53
N LYS A 214 -1.86 -16.02 -7.60
CA LYS A 214 -1.68 -17.43 -7.97
C LYS A 214 -0.80 -18.15 -6.95
N GLY A 215 -0.83 -19.47 -7.00
CA GLY A 215 -0.12 -20.33 -6.06
C GLY A 215 -1.06 -20.99 -5.06
N SER A 216 -0.50 -21.63 -4.06
CA SER A 216 -1.24 -22.46 -3.08
C SER A 216 -1.94 -21.64 -1.99
N ASN A 217 -1.66 -20.33 -1.87
CA ASN A 217 -2.18 -19.47 -0.80
C ASN A 217 -2.54 -18.09 -1.33
N VAL A 218 -3.61 -18.02 -2.12
CA VAL A 218 -4.11 -16.74 -2.70
C VAL A 218 -4.56 -15.80 -1.60
N HIS A 219 -4.11 -14.54 -1.64
CA HIS A 219 -4.47 -13.52 -0.65
C HIS A 219 -4.29 -12.10 -1.15
N PHE A 220 -5.05 -11.19 -0.54
CA PHE A 220 -5.04 -9.75 -0.79
C PHE A 220 -5.03 -9.03 0.55
N ILE A 221 -3.97 -8.29 0.87
CA ILE A 221 -3.79 -7.65 2.17
C ILE A 221 -3.44 -6.18 1.98
N THR A 222 -4.03 -5.29 2.77
CA THR A 222 -3.85 -3.83 2.66
C THR A 222 -3.44 -3.21 4.00
N TRP A 223 -2.77 -2.06 3.95
CA TRP A 223 -2.51 -1.22 5.11
C TRP A 223 -3.74 -0.38 5.47
N SER A 224 -4.19 0.47 4.56
CA SER A 224 -5.46 1.20 4.72
C SER A 224 -6.59 0.32 4.20
N VAL A 225 -7.66 0.22 4.98
CA VAL A 225 -8.80 -0.65 4.68
C VAL A 225 -9.47 -0.24 3.38
N VAL A 226 -9.72 -1.20 2.50
CA VAL A 226 -10.43 -1.03 1.23
C VAL A 226 -11.78 -1.74 1.33
N GLU A 227 -12.87 -1.00 1.25
CA GLU A 227 -14.24 -1.51 1.39
C GLU A 227 -14.89 -1.65 0.00
N VAL A 228 -14.70 -2.82 -0.60
CA VAL A 228 -15.28 -3.21 -1.89
C VAL A 228 -15.74 -4.66 -1.84
N GLU A 229 -16.69 -5.03 -2.69
CA GLU A 229 -17.28 -6.37 -2.71
C GLU A 229 -16.27 -7.47 -3.08
N LYS A 230 -15.38 -7.18 -4.04
CA LYS A 230 -14.32 -8.09 -4.50
C LYS A 230 -12.96 -7.43 -4.31
N PRO A 231 -11.90 -8.20 -4.01
CA PRO A 231 -10.56 -7.64 -3.88
C PRO A 231 -10.16 -6.79 -5.09
N ASP A 232 -9.86 -5.52 -4.85
CA ASP A 232 -9.39 -4.57 -5.85
C ASP A 232 -8.58 -3.46 -5.18
N PHE A 233 -7.28 -3.41 -5.44
CA PHE A 233 -6.36 -2.41 -4.88
C PHE A 233 -6.44 -1.05 -5.59
N HIS A 234 -6.97 -1.02 -6.82
CA HIS A 234 -7.07 0.20 -7.63
C HIS A 234 -8.19 1.13 -7.15
N GLN A 235 -8.22 1.41 -5.85
CA GLN A 235 -9.24 2.19 -5.14
C GLN A 235 -8.63 3.40 -4.41
N PRO A 236 -8.15 4.44 -5.11
CA PRO A 236 -7.42 5.56 -4.48
C PRO A 236 -8.25 6.34 -3.45
N ARG A 237 -9.59 6.23 -3.48
CA ARG A 237 -10.47 6.82 -2.46
C ARG A 237 -10.25 6.27 -1.05
N PHE A 238 -9.69 5.07 -0.93
CA PHE A 238 -9.39 4.41 0.34
C PHE A 238 -7.90 4.51 0.74
N PHE A 239 -7.11 5.30 0.03
CA PHE A 239 -5.73 5.54 0.42
C PHE A 239 -5.68 6.25 1.77
N GLY A 240 -4.77 5.83 2.62
CA GLY A 240 -4.39 6.51 3.85
C GLY A 240 -3.51 7.72 3.56
N GLU A 241 -3.00 8.34 4.62
CA GLU A 241 -2.19 9.56 4.57
C GLU A 241 -0.73 9.27 4.95
N LEU A 242 0.21 9.71 4.12
CA LEU A 242 1.64 9.78 4.42
C LEU A 242 1.98 11.22 4.81
N LYS A 243 2.42 11.45 6.05
CA LYS A 243 2.84 12.77 6.56
C LYS A 243 4.35 12.87 6.59
N PHE A 244 4.91 13.72 5.77
CA PHE A 244 6.35 13.97 5.72
C PHE A 244 6.80 14.83 6.92
N GLN A 245 7.89 14.40 7.60
CA GLN A 245 8.42 15.00 8.83
C GLN A 245 9.80 15.63 8.63
#